data_9369b6c22d42319852ed091fa06b504f
#
_entry.id   9369b6c22d42319852ed091fa06b504f
#
_cell.length_a   1.000
_cell.length_b   1.000
_cell.length_c   1.000
_cell.angle_alpha   90.00
_cell.angle_beta   90.00
_cell.angle_gamma   90.00
#
_symmetry.space_group_name_H-M   'P 1'
#
loop_
_entity.id
_entity.type
_entity.pdbx_description
1 polymer ?
#
loop_
_entity_poly.entity_id
_entity_poly.type
_entity_poly.pdbx_seq_one_letter_code
_entity_poly.pdbx_strand_id
1 'polypeptide(L)'
;CEGEIDAMSAYELLGSKWPVVSIKNGAASALENCKQSFEYLNKFDNVVLCFDNDKPGREASQKVAQLFEPNKCKIISLELKDANEYLKFNKREKFTQAWWDAKNYTPAGIINLADLGDSLYDETYSETCLYPWPKMNEKTYGIRTGELVTFTSGAGMGKSSIIRELMHHIMMNTLDNIGILCMEENIKNTAFNIMSVEANARLYIKEIRDQFTDDQLKEWQKKTIDNKRFYAFDHFGSVSNDEVLDRVRYMAKALDCKWIFLDHLSILVSGNEEFGDERKSIDVLMTKLRSLVEETGIALLLVSHLRRPAGDRGHEDGREVSLSH
;
A
#
# COMPACT_ATOMS: atom_id res chain seq x y z
N CYS A 1 3.80 -19.76 -29.82
CA CYS A 1 4.89 -20.24 -28.95
C CYS A 1 6.06 -19.27 -28.99
N GLU A 2 7.01 -19.39 -28.03
CA GLU A 2 8.17 -18.52 -27.95
C GLU A 2 9.26 -18.90 -28.94
N GLY A 3 9.52 -20.20 -29.13
CA GLY A 3 10.52 -20.74 -30.04
C GLY A 3 9.94 -21.60 -31.15
N GLU A 4 10.72 -21.78 -32.24
CA GLU A 4 10.32 -22.63 -33.37
C GLU A 4 10.21 -24.10 -32.96
N ILE A 5 11.11 -24.57 -32.08
CA ILE A 5 11.08 -25.95 -31.56
C ILE A 5 9.83 -26.15 -30.69
N ASP A 6 9.45 -25.17 -29.88
CA ASP A 6 8.22 -25.25 -29.07
C ASP A 6 6.98 -25.24 -29.96
N ALA A 7 6.98 -24.46 -31.04
CA ALA A 7 5.88 -24.46 -31.99
C ALA A 7 5.72 -25.81 -32.67
N MET A 8 6.82 -26.45 -33.11
CA MET A 8 6.79 -27.80 -33.70
C MET A 8 6.34 -28.83 -32.67
N SER A 9 6.84 -28.72 -31.44
CA SER A 9 6.47 -29.62 -30.34
C SER A 9 5.00 -29.48 -29.97
N ALA A 10 4.49 -28.27 -29.85
CA ALA A 10 3.08 -28.03 -29.57
C ALA A 10 2.18 -28.52 -30.70
N TYR A 11 2.58 -28.33 -31.97
CA TYR A 11 1.86 -28.86 -33.14
C TYR A 11 1.75 -30.36 -33.08
N GLU A 12 2.86 -31.08 -32.81
CA GLU A 12 2.90 -32.52 -32.66
C GLU A 12 2.03 -32.99 -31.47
N LEU A 13 2.16 -32.37 -30.31
CA LEU A 13 1.40 -32.67 -29.09
C LEU A 13 -0.11 -32.53 -29.31
N LEU A 14 -0.55 -31.55 -30.10
CA LEU A 14 -1.95 -31.29 -30.46
C LEU A 14 -2.46 -32.19 -31.61
N GLY A 15 -1.65 -33.17 -32.04
CA GLY A 15 -2.03 -34.12 -33.08
C GLY A 15 -2.04 -33.52 -34.47
N SER A 16 -1.24 -32.50 -34.73
CA SER A 16 -1.05 -31.84 -36.02
C SER A 16 -2.34 -31.29 -36.65
N LYS A 17 -3.28 -30.90 -35.80
CA LYS A 17 -4.62 -30.42 -36.24
C LYS A 17 -4.79 -28.92 -36.19
N TRP A 18 -4.07 -28.25 -35.31
CA TRP A 18 -4.25 -26.83 -35.06
C TRP A 18 -3.06 -26.02 -35.57
N PRO A 19 -3.26 -24.82 -36.15
CA PRO A 19 -2.15 -23.99 -36.57
C PRO A 19 -1.37 -23.52 -35.36
N VAL A 20 -0.06 -23.69 -35.39
CA VAL A 20 0.87 -23.21 -34.38
C VAL A 20 1.96 -22.41 -35.04
N VAL A 21 2.29 -21.25 -34.47
CA VAL A 21 3.36 -20.37 -34.96
C VAL A 21 4.26 -19.96 -33.79
N SER A 22 5.51 -19.60 -34.10
CA SER A 22 6.45 -19.04 -33.14
C SER A 22 6.67 -17.54 -33.37
N ILE A 23 7.07 -16.85 -32.31
CA ILE A 23 7.66 -15.52 -32.45
C ILE A 23 9.14 -15.63 -32.80
N LYS A 24 9.73 -14.51 -33.27
CA LYS A 24 11.16 -14.42 -33.57
C LYS A 24 11.90 -13.81 -32.38
N ASN A 25 13.10 -14.30 -32.08
CA ASN A 25 14.00 -13.75 -31.06
C ASN A 25 13.48 -13.76 -29.63
N GLY A 26 12.56 -14.68 -29.26
CA GLY A 26 12.12 -14.95 -27.88
C GLY A 26 11.23 -13.87 -27.27
N ALA A 27 10.95 -14.03 -25.97
CA ALA A 27 9.99 -13.22 -25.21
C ALA A 27 10.18 -11.70 -25.33
N ALA A 28 11.42 -11.22 -25.40
CA ALA A 28 11.71 -9.78 -25.45
C ALA A 28 11.13 -9.08 -26.70
N SER A 29 10.99 -9.80 -27.81
CA SER A 29 10.45 -9.28 -29.07
C SER A 29 9.00 -9.66 -29.32
N ALA A 30 8.37 -10.41 -28.39
CA ALA A 30 7.04 -10.98 -28.57
C ALA A 30 5.98 -9.95 -28.95
N LEU A 31 5.92 -8.83 -28.22
CA LEU A 31 4.94 -7.77 -28.45
C LEU A 31 5.06 -7.19 -29.85
N GLU A 32 6.29 -6.88 -30.29
CA GLU A 32 6.54 -6.28 -31.60
C GLU A 32 6.23 -7.26 -32.73
N ASN A 33 6.65 -8.53 -32.62
CA ASN A 33 6.36 -9.56 -33.59
C ASN A 33 4.84 -9.80 -33.74
N CYS A 34 4.11 -9.83 -32.62
CA CYS A 34 2.66 -10.00 -32.66
C CYS A 34 1.95 -8.78 -33.23
N LYS A 35 2.45 -7.56 -32.98
CA LYS A 35 1.92 -6.34 -33.63
C LYS A 35 2.11 -6.39 -35.16
N GLN A 36 3.29 -6.75 -35.62
CA GLN A 36 3.58 -6.87 -37.08
C GLN A 36 2.70 -7.95 -37.75
N SER A 37 2.36 -9.00 -37.04
CA SER A 37 1.52 -10.10 -37.50
C SER A 37 0.07 -10.00 -37.07
N PHE A 38 -0.36 -8.86 -36.51
CA PHE A 38 -1.67 -8.73 -35.87
C PHE A 38 -2.83 -9.04 -36.80
N GLU A 39 -2.83 -8.54 -38.02
CA GLU A 39 -3.89 -8.82 -39.00
C GLU A 39 -4.05 -10.31 -39.30
N TYR A 40 -2.96 -11.07 -39.31
CA TYR A 40 -2.98 -12.52 -39.49
C TYR A 40 -3.56 -13.21 -38.23
N LEU A 41 -3.03 -12.88 -37.06
CA LEU A 41 -3.45 -13.46 -35.79
C LEU A 41 -4.91 -13.14 -35.46
N ASN A 42 -5.35 -11.94 -35.83
CA ASN A 42 -6.70 -11.49 -35.55
C ASN A 42 -7.79 -12.15 -36.42
N LYS A 43 -7.42 -12.95 -37.44
CA LYS A 43 -8.37 -13.74 -38.24
C LYS A 43 -8.91 -14.97 -37.52
N PHE A 44 -8.23 -15.41 -36.46
CA PHE A 44 -8.66 -16.57 -35.68
C PHE A 44 -9.65 -16.15 -34.58
N ASP A 45 -10.62 -17.02 -34.28
CA ASP A 45 -11.60 -16.77 -33.20
C ASP A 45 -10.93 -16.76 -31.83
N ASN A 46 -9.91 -17.58 -31.63
CA ASN A 46 -9.13 -17.65 -30.41
C ASN A 46 -7.63 -17.69 -30.73
N VAL A 47 -6.85 -16.97 -29.93
CA VAL A 47 -5.39 -17.01 -29.95
C VAL A 47 -4.91 -17.53 -28.62
N VAL A 48 -4.21 -18.67 -28.60
CA VAL A 48 -3.67 -19.25 -27.37
C VAL A 48 -2.17 -18.96 -27.31
N LEU A 49 -1.76 -18.23 -26.28
CA LEU A 49 -0.35 -17.94 -26.01
C LEU A 49 0.27 -19.07 -25.18
N CYS A 50 1.30 -19.69 -25.75
CA CYS A 50 2.07 -20.77 -25.14
C CYS A 50 3.54 -20.37 -25.13
N PHE A 51 3.91 -19.44 -24.23
CA PHE A 51 5.28 -19.00 -24.01
C PHE A 51 5.89 -19.78 -22.84
N ASP A 52 7.20 -19.63 -22.64
CA ASP A 52 7.93 -20.30 -21.58
C ASP A 52 7.33 -20.00 -20.19
N ASN A 53 7.31 -20.98 -19.32
CA ASN A 53 6.83 -20.82 -17.95
C ASN A 53 7.90 -20.23 -17.02
N ASP A 54 8.56 -19.16 -17.48
CA ASP A 54 9.48 -18.35 -16.71
C ASP A 54 8.96 -16.91 -16.58
N LYS A 55 9.68 -16.06 -15.86
CA LYS A 55 9.25 -14.69 -15.65
C LYS A 55 9.15 -13.88 -16.94
N PRO A 56 10.16 -13.88 -17.85
CA PRO A 56 10.06 -13.19 -19.15
C PRO A 56 8.89 -13.66 -20.01
N GLY A 57 8.69 -14.99 -20.13
CA GLY A 57 7.60 -15.58 -20.94
C GLY A 57 6.21 -15.21 -20.40
N ARG A 58 6.03 -15.22 -19.07
CA ARG A 58 4.77 -14.78 -18.45
C ARG A 58 4.50 -13.28 -18.67
N GLU A 59 5.50 -12.42 -18.52
CA GLU A 59 5.34 -10.98 -18.78
C GLU A 59 5.05 -10.70 -20.26
N ALA A 60 5.71 -11.42 -21.16
CA ALA A 60 5.47 -11.31 -22.59
C ALA A 60 4.05 -11.75 -22.97
N SER A 61 3.57 -12.88 -22.40
CA SER A 61 2.20 -13.36 -22.60
C SER A 61 1.17 -12.30 -22.23
N GLN A 62 1.34 -11.64 -21.09
CA GLN A 62 0.41 -10.58 -20.64
C GLN A 62 0.42 -9.37 -21.58
N LYS A 63 1.62 -8.93 -22.02
CA LYS A 63 1.74 -7.79 -22.94
C LYS A 63 1.13 -8.07 -24.32
N VAL A 64 1.36 -9.29 -24.83
CA VAL A 64 0.81 -9.71 -26.15
C VAL A 64 -0.70 -9.86 -26.06
N ALA A 65 -1.22 -10.44 -24.96
CA ALA A 65 -2.66 -10.63 -24.79
C ALA A 65 -3.45 -9.32 -24.84
N GLN A 66 -2.84 -8.20 -24.38
CA GLN A 66 -3.46 -6.85 -24.42
C GLN A 66 -3.67 -6.30 -25.85
N LEU A 67 -3.07 -6.91 -26.86
CA LEU A 67 -3.30 -6.52 -28.26
C LEU A 67 -4.67 -6.94 -28.78
N PHE A 68 -5.27 -7.96 -28.18
CA PHE A 68 -6.51 -8.57 -28.65
C PHE A 68 -7.71 -8.07 -27.89
N GLU A 69 -8.87 -8.16 -28.54
CA GLU A 69 -10.14 -7.88 -27.88
C GLU A 69 -10.39 -8.82 -26.68
N PRO A 70 -11.16 -8.40 -25.68
CA PRO A 70 -11.53 -9.23 -24.55
C PRO A 70 -12.09 -10.60 -25.01
N ASN A 71 -11.69 -11.67 -24.31
CA ASN A 71 -12.06 -13.06 -24.56
C ASN A 71 -11.48 -13.71 -25.83
N LYS A 72 -10.71 -13.01 -26.65
CA LYS A 72 -10.09 -13.54 -27.86
C LYS A 72 -8.75 -14.22 -27.58
N CYS A 73 -8.02 -13.71 -26.61
CA CYS A 73 -6.70 -14.24 -26.26
C CYS A 73 -6.76 -15.09 -25.00
N LYS A 74 -6.18 -16.28 -25.06
CA LYS A 74 -6.05 -17.20 -23.92
C LYS A 74 -4.58 -17.43 -23.60
N ILE A 75 -4.29 -17.66 -22.34
CA ILE A 75 -2.93 -18.00 -21.87
C ILE A 75 -2.97 -19.41 -21.31
N ILE A 76 -2.08 -20.27 -21.82
CA ILE A 76 -1.91 -21.63 -21.32
C ILE A 76 -1.09 -21.60 -20.01
N SER A 77 -1.48 -22.42 -19.04
CA SER A 77 -0.72 -22.62 -17.80
C SER A 77 0.05 -23.94 -17.90
N LEU A 78 1.38 -23.85 -17.96
CA LEU A 78 2.25 -25.00 -18.08
C LEU A 78 2.80 -25.42 -16.71
N GLU A 79 2.89 -26.73 -16.45
CA GLU A 79 3.61 -27.31 -15.31
C GLU A 79 5.13 -27.41 -15.57
N LEU A 80 5.50 -27.67 -16.82
CA LEU A 80 6.89 -27.71 -17.30
C LEU A 80 7.28 -26.38 -17.90
N LYS A 81 8.56 -26.22 -18.26
CA LYS A 81 9.09 -24.99 -18.77
C LYS A 81 8.43 -24.57 -20.10
N ASP A 82 8.36 -25.46 -21.05
CA ASP A 82 7.95 -25.20 -22.43
C ASP A 82 7.26 -26.41 -23.07
N ALA A 83 6.72 -26.26 -24.29
CA ALA A 83 6.06 -27.31 -25.01
C ALA A 83 7.01 -28.46 -25.40
N ASN A 84 8.28 -28.16 -25.68
CA ASN A 84 9.27 -29.17 -26.04
C ASN A 84 9.56 -30.14 -24.89
N GLU A 85 9.58 -29.65 -23.64
CA GLU A 85 9.72 -30.54 -22.45
C GLU A 85 8.56 -31.52 -22.32
N TYR A 86 7.33 -31.11 -22.61
CA TYR A 86 6.20 -32.05 -22.61
C TYR A 86 6.37 -33.13 -23.67
N LEU A 87 6.89 -32.83 -24.86
CA LEU A 87 7.16 -33.81 -25.89
C LEU A 87 8.29 -34.76 -25.47
N LYS A 88 9.42 -34.23 -24.96
CA LYS A 88 10.56 -35.01 -24.46
C LYS A 88 10.19 -35.99 -23.34
N PHE A 89 9.30 -35.58 -22.45
CA PHE A 89 8.87 -36.43 -21.33
C PHE A 89 7.60 -37.26 -21.62
N ASN A 90 7.15 -37.34 -22.87
CA ASN A 90 5.95 -38.06 -23.28
C ASN A 90 4.67 -37.67 -22.51
N LYS A 91 4.52 -36.39 -22.17
CA LYS A 91 3.38 -35.87 -21.41
C LYS A 91 2.31 -35.25 -22.30
N ARG A 92 2.00 -35.86 -23.42
CA ARG A 92 1.04 -35.36 -24.42
C ARG A 92 -0.32 -35.02 -23.80
N GLU A 93 -0.87 -35.94 -23.01
CA GLU A 93 -2.18 -35.77 -22.40
C GLU A 93 -2.23 -34.53 -21.51
N LYS A 94 -1.21 -34.33 -20.68
CA LYS A 94 -1.12 -33.14 -19.80
C LYS A 94 -1.04 -31.84 -20.59
N PHE A 95 -0.26 -31.81 -21.68
CA PHE A 95 -0.18 -30.62 -22.54
C PHE A 95 -1.53 -30.34 -23.23
N THR A 96 -2.16 -31.36 -23.75
CA THR A 96 -3.47 -31.25 -24.41
C THR A 96 -4.53 -30.78 -23.43
N GLN A 97 -4.51 -31.26 -22.20
CA GLN A 97 -5.40 -30.81 -21.14
C GLN A 97 -5.14 -29.33 -20.82
N ALA A 98 -3.88 -28.94 -20.59
CA ALA A 98 -3.51 -27.57 -20.33
C ALA A 98 -3.93 -26.60 -21.46
N TRP A 99 -3.85 -27.04 -22.73
CA TRP A 99 -4.29 -26.27 -23.88
C TRP A 99 -5.80 -26.04 -23.90
N TRP A 100 -6.60 -27.08 -23.58
CA TRP A 100 -8.06 -26.94 -23.48
C TRP A 100 -8.49 -26.11 -22.27
N ASP A 101 -7.74 -26.16 -21.19
CA ASP A 101 -7.97 -25.42 -19.95
C ASP A 101 -7.39 -23.99 -20.00
N ALA A 102 -6.81 -23.59 -21.14
CA ALA A 102 -6.25 -22.26 -21.33
C ALA A 102 -7.30 -21.18 -21.01
N LYS A 103 -6.96 -20.31 -20.05
CA LYS A 103 -7.87 -19.27 -19.54
C LYS A 103 -7.84 -18.03 -20.41
N ASN A 104 -8.99 -17.41 -20.57
CA ASN A 104 -9.07 -16.08 -21.18
C ASN A 104 -8.13 -15.12 -20.43
N TYR A 105 -7.41 -14.30 -21.19
CA TYR A 105 -6.61 -13.25 -20.60
C TYR A 105 -7.51 -12.30 -19.80
N THR A 106 -7.20 -12.13 -18.54
CA THR A 106 -7.81 -11.15 -17.68
C THR A 106 -6.73 -10.16 -17.23
N PRO A 107 -6.91 -8.84 -17.41
CA PRO A 107 -5.95 -7.85 -16.95
C PRO A 107 -5.64 -8.02 -15.46
N ALA A 108 -4.39 -7.74 -15.08
CA ALA A 108 -3.98 -7.81 -13.68
C ALA A 108 -4.90 -6.95 -12.78
N GLY A 109 -5.25 -7.49 -11.64
CA GLY A 109 -6.15 -6.83 -10.68
C GLY A 109 -7.63 -7.13 -10.88
N ILE A 110 -8.04 -7.85 -11.94
CA ILE A 110 -9.41 -8.37 -12.10
C ILE A 110 -9.41 -9.84 -11.72
N ILE A 111 -10.13 -10.20 -10.68
CA ILE A 111 -10.30 -11.57 -10.20
C ILE A 111 -11.78 -11.93 -10.12
N ASN A 112 -12.10 -13.16 -10.37
CA ASN A 112 -13.43 -13.68 -10.06
C ASN A 112 -13.49 -13.97 -8.56
N LEU A 113 -14.41 -13.36 -7.84
CA LEU A 113 -14.53 -13.58 -6.39
C LEU A 113 -14.81 -15.04 -6.01
N ALA A 114 -15.42 -15.82 -6.91
CA ALA A 114 -15.59 -17.26 -6.68
C ALA A 114 -14.26 -18.03 -6.61
N ASP A 115 -13.20 -17.52 -7.26
CA ASP A 115 -11.86 -18.12 -7.23
C ASP A 115 -11.18 -17.99 -5.85
N LEU A 116 -11.70 -17.14 -4.96
CA LEU A 116 -11.22 -17.01 -3.57
C LEU A 116 -11.52 -18.29 -2.76
N GLY A 117 -12.64 -18.97 -3.04
CA GLY A 117 -12.98 -20.20 -2.35
C GLY A 117 -12.86 -20.09 -0.83
N ASP A 118 -12.20 -21.07 -0.22
CA ASP A 118 -12.00 -21.12 1.24
C ASP A 118 -11.07 -20.00 1.76
N SER A 119 -10.26 -19.38 0.91
CA SER A 119 -9.40 -18.27 1.32
C SER A 119 -10.18 -17.02 1.75
N LEU A 120 -11.47 -16.94 1.46
CA LEU A 120 -12.37 -15.92 2.01
C LEU A 120 -12.42 -15.91 3.54
N TYR A 121 -12.17 -17.07 4.15
CA TYR A 121 -12.22 -17.28 5.60
C TYR A 121 -10.83 -17.29 6.22
N ASP A 122 -9.78 -17.12 5.40
CA ASP A 122 -8.44 -16.94 5.93
C ASP A 122 -8.41 -15.61 6.69
N GLU A 123 -8.17 -15.69 8.00
CA GLU A 123 -8.02 -14.49 8.81
C GLU A 123 -6.78 -13.73 8.35
N THR A 124 -6.98 -12.63 7.64
CA THR A 124 -5.95 -11.62 7.48
C THR A 124 -5.76 -10.99 8.86
N TYR A 125 -4.70 -11.40 9.55
CA TYR A 125 -4.34 -10.85 10.85
C TYR A 125 -4.01 -9.37 10.71
N SER A 126 -5.02 -8.53 10.92
CA SER A 126 -4.80 -7.13 11.23
C SER A 126 -4.70 -6.98 12.75
N GLU A 127 -3.56 -6.52 13.24
CA GLU A 127 -3.43 -6.19 14.66
C GLU A 127 -4.38 -5.04 14.97
N THR A 128 -5.18 -5.20 16.04
CA THR A 128 -6.18 -4.22 16.45
C THR A 128 -5.83 -3.66 17.81
N CYS A 129 -5.77 -2.34 17.92
CA CYS A 129 -5.69 -1.62 19.17
C CYS A 129 -6.98 -0.83 19.38
N LEU A 130 -7.63 -1.01 20.54
CA LEU A 130 -8.82 -0.22 20.89
C LEU A 130 -8.44 1.24 21.16
N TYR A 131 -9.33 2.16 20.87
CA TYR A 131 -9.17 3.56 21.30
C TYR A 131 -9.31 3.68 22.82
N PRO A 132 -8.68 4.67 23.45
CA PRO A 132 -8.91 4.97 24.89
C PRO A 132 -10.34 5.46 25.18
N TRP A 133 -11.12 5.74 24.13
CA TRP A 133 -12.49 6.26 24.24
C TRP A 133 -13.52 5.19 23.86
N PRO A 134 -14.29 4.64 24.83
CA PRO A 134 -15.23 3.52 24.59
C PRO A 134 -16.24 3.78 23.48
N LYS A 135 -16.81 4.99 23.42
CA LYS A 135 -17.78 5.36 22.37
C LYS A 135 -17.21 5.34 20.95
N MET A 136 -15.91 5.54 20.79
CA MET A 136 -15.25 5.40 19.51
C MET A 136 -15.17 3.93 19.10
N ASN A 137 -14.84 3.06 20.05
CA ASN A 137 -14.76 1.62 19.81
C ASN A 137 -16.12 1.01 19.42
N GLU A 138 -17.22 1.48 20.00
CA GLU A 138 -18.57 1.05 19.61
C GLU A 138 -18.88 1.30 18.14
N LYS A 139 -18.24 2.32 17.52
CA LYS A 139 -18.49 2.72 16.14
C LYS A 139 -17.44 2.21 15.14
N THR A 140 -16.21 2.02 15.60
CA THR A 140 -15.05 1.74 14.70
C THR A 140 -14.41 0.37 14.97
N TYR A 141 -14.72 -0.26 16.12
CA TYR A 141 -14.09 -1.51 16.57
C TYR A 141 -12.57 -1.41 16.78
N GLY A 142 -12.05 -0.21 17.06
CA GLY A 142 -10.61 0.06 17.24
C GLY A 142 -9.90 0.54 15.99
N ILE A 143 -8.58 0.64 16.08
CA ILE A 143 -7.65 0.97 15.00
C ILE A 143 -6.98 -0.33 14.56
N ARG A 144 -6.87 -0.58 13.26
CA ARG A 144 -6.25 -1.79 12.71
C ARG A 144 -5.04 -1.46 11.86
N THR A 145 -4.06 -2.35 11.85
CA THR A 145 -3.00 -2.32 10.85
C THR A 145 -3.61 -2.51 9.44
N GLY A 146 -3.02 -1.90 8.43
CA GLY A 146 -3.60 -1.84 7.07
C GLY A 146 -4.62 -0.70 6.88
N GLU A 147 -4.87 0.13 7.91
CA GLU A 147 -5.79 1.26 7.83
C GLU A 147 -5.05 2.61 7.77
N LEU A 148 -5.62 3.54 7.01
CA LEU A 148 -5.27 4.95 7.03
C LEU A 148 -6.38 5.69 7.76
N VAL A 149 -6.08 6.20 8.96
CA VAL A 149 -7.03 6.90 9.83
C VAL A 149 -6.72 8.38 9.85
N THR A 150 -7.68 9.22 9.49
CA THR A 150 -7.50 10.67 9.47
C THR A 150 -8.27 11.33 10.59
N PHE A 151 -7.55 12.08 11.44
CA PHE A 151 -8.12 12.95 12.46
C PHE A 151 -8.17 14.38 11.94
N THR A 152 -9.35 14.95 11.89
CA THR A 152 -9.54 16.30 11.37
C THR A 152 -10.42 17.14 12.29
N SER A 153 -10.05 18.41 12.45
CA SER A 153 -10.86 19.42 13.14
C SER A 153 -10.36 20.82 12.80
N GLY A 154 -11.04 21.85 13.26
CA GLY A 154 -10.57 23.24 13.22
C GLY A 154 -9.23 23.43 13.95
N ALA A 155 -8.58 24.57 13.72
CA ALA A 155 -7.35 24.93 14.43
C ALA A 155 -7.62 25.07 15.94
N GLY A 156 -6.63 24.71 16.79
CA GLY A 156 -6.74 24.85 18.24
C GLY A 156 -7.67 23.90 18.98
N MET A 157 -8.35 22.96 18.28
CA MET A 157 -9.32 22.05 18.89
C MET A 157 -8.71 20.77 19.52
N GLY A 158 -7.39 20.71 19.67
CA GLY A 158 -6.74 19.62 20.43
C GLY A 158 -6.36 18.38 19.62
N LYS A 159 -6.27 18.45 18.27
CA LYS A 159 -5.85 17.31 17.43
C LYS A 159 -4.55 16.67 17.90
N SER A 160 -3.50 17.45 18.11
CA SER A 160 -2.21 16.95 18.57
C SER A 160 -2.28 16.33 19.97
N SER A 161 -3.22 16.80 20.85
CA SER A 161 -3.44 16.17 22.14
C SER A 161 -4.06 14.77 22.01
N ILE A 162 -5.01 14.60 21.09
CA ILE A 162 -5.60 13.29 20.76
C ILE A 162 -4.53 12.33 20.24
N ILE A 163 -3.66 12.80 19.35
CA ILE A 163 -2.57 11.99 18.79
C ILE A 163 -1.58 11.55 19.86
N ARG A 164 -1.22 12.45 20.80
CA ARG A 164 -0.33 12.12 21.92
C ARG A 164 -0.94 11.08 22.86
N GLU A 165 -2.23 11.23 23.17
CA GLU A 165 -3.01 10.25 23.94
C GLU A 165 -3.00 8.86 23.25
N LEU A 166 -3.21 8.83 21.92
CA LEU A 166 -3.18 7.60 21.15
C LEU A 166 -1.78 6.97 21.10
N MET A 167 -0.72 7.76 20.91
CA MET A 167 0.67 7.26 20.94
C MET A 167 0.97 6.56 22.28
N HIS A 168 0.62 7.23 23.39
CA HIS A 168 0.78 6.67 24.74
C HIS A 168 -0.07 5.43 24.93
N HIS A 169 -1.34 5.47 24.54
CA HIS A 169 -2.27 4.35 24.68
C HIS A 169 -1.81 3.11 23.89
N ILE A 170 -1.38 3.27 22.63
CA ILE A 170 -0.85 2.17 21.82
C ILE A 170 0.44 1.62 22.44
N MET A 171 1.33 2.48 22.92
CA MET A 171 2.54 2.04 23.64
C MET A 171 2.22 1.17 24.84
N MET A 172 1.18 1.52 25.61
CA MET A 172 0.80 0.79 26.82
C MET A 172 0.07 -0.52 26.53
N ASN A 173 -0.62 -0.64 25.40
CA ASN A 173 -1.51 -1.77 25.08
C ASN A 173 -0.95 -2.72 24.00
N THR A 174 0.18 -2.38 23.38
CA THR A 174 0.88 -3.21 22.40
C THR A 174 2.37 -3.32 22.75
N LEU A 175 3.08 -4.22 22.07
CA LEU A 175 4.55 -4.33 22.14
C LEU A 175 5.21 -3.78 20.88
N ASP A 176 4.46 -3.19 19.97
CA ASP A 176 4.90 -2.76 18.66
C ASP A 176 5.76 -1.51 18.71
N ASN A 177 6.53 -1.31 17.64
CA ASN A 177 7.25 -0.08 17.40
C ASN A 177 6.33 0.99 16.80
N ILE A 178 6.55 2.23 17.18
CA ILE A 178 5.75 3.39 16.82
C ILE A 178 6.63 4.39 16.08
N GLY A 179 6.24 4.73 14.84
CA GLY A 179 6.88 5.77 14.05
C GLY A 179 6.18 7.13 14.21
N ILE A 180 6.95 8.20 14.26
CA ILE A 180 6.43 9.56 14.50
C ILE A 180 7.06 10.52 13.48
N LEU A 181 6.21 11.22 12.73
CA LEU A 181 6.57 12.32 11.84
C LEU A 181 5.79 13.56 12.28
N CYS A 182 6.30 14.29 13.30
CA CYS A 182 5.73 15.55 13.77
C CYS A 182 6.46 16.70 13.11
N MET A 183 5.82 17.35 12.14
CA MET A 183 6.43 18.39 11.32
C MET A 183 6.37 19.80 11.94
N GLU A 184 5.59 19.98 13.00
CA GLU A 184 5.42 21.28 13.66
C GLU A 184 6.29 21.46 14.91
N GLU A 185 6.85 20.41 15.45
CA GLU A 185 7.60 20.47 16.70
C GLU A 185 8.94 19.72 16.62
N ASN A 186 9.90 20.16 17.42
CA ASN A 186 11.18 19.48 17.52
C ASN A 186 11.05 18.17 18.31
N ILE A 187 11.97 17.24 18.08
CA ILE A 187 12.01 15.91 18.72
C ILE A 187 11.96 15.96 20.25
N LYS A 188 12.63 16.93 20.88
CA LYS A 188 12.61 17.07 22.35
C LYS A 188 11.21 17.38 22.86
N ASN A 189 10.49 18.25 22.15
CA ASN A 189 9.10 18.56 22.49
C ASN A 189 8.19 17.35 22.27
N THR A 190 8.37 16.61 21.19
CA THR A 190 7.65 15.34 20.94
C THR A 190 7.87 14.36 22.09
N ALA A 191 9.12 14.17 22.54
CA ALA A 191 9.42 13.30 23.68
C ALA A 191 8.74 13.80 24.98
N PHE A 192 8.83 15.10 25.30
CA PHE A 192 8.13 15.65 26.45
C PHE A 192 6.61 15.55 26.33
N ASN A 193 6.06 15.66 25.15
CA ASN A 193 4.62 15.51 24.92
C ASN A 193 4.13 14.08 25.20
N ILE A 194 4.90 13.06 24.85
CA ILE A 194 4.58 11.65 25.18
C ILE A 194 4.67 11.46 26.72
N MET A 195 5.76 11.95 27.33
CA MET A 195 5.91 11.89 28.79
C MET A 195 4.81 12.68 29.53
N SER A 196 4.28 13.76 28.94
CA SER A 196 3.21 14.59 29.51
C SER A 196 1.93 13.82 29.73
N VAL A 197 1.62 12.84 28.88
CA VAL A 197 0.43 11.99 29.04
C VAL A 197 0.59 11.10 30.27
N GLU A 198 1.74 10.45 30.44
CA GLU A 198 2.04 9.61 31.61
C GLU A 198 2.06 10.43 32.90
N ALA A 199 2.65 11.62 32.85
CA ALA A 199 2.75 12.50 34.02
C ALA A 199 1.44 13.23 34.36
N ASN A 200 0.45 13.20 33.47
CA ASN A 200 -0.74 14.07 33.52
C ASN A 200 -0.37 15.55 33.75
N ALA A 201 0.72 16.02 33.13
CA ALA A 201 1.26 17.37 33.29
C ALA A 201 1.91 17.83 31.99
N ARG A 202 1.87 19.14 31.70
CA ARG A 202 2.42 19.73 30.46
C ARG A 202 3.94 19.89 30.53
N LEU A 203 4.70 18.78 30.50
CA LEU A 203 6.18 18.77 30.64
C LEU A 203 6.93 19.50 29.52
N TYR A 204 6.32 19.75 28.37
CA TYR A 204 6.88 20.57 27.29
C TYR A 204 6.97 22.05 27.68
N ILE A 205 6.22 22.51 28.70
CA ILE A 205 6.31 23.85 29.27
C ILE A 205 7.36 23.81 30.38
N LYS A 206 8.42 24.60 30.23
CA LYS A 206 9.56 24.59 31.16
C LYS A 206 9.14 24.88 32.59
N GLU A 207 8.31 25.93 32.81
CA GLU A 207 7.84 26.40 34.12
C GLU A 207 7.02 25.33 34.85
N ILE A 208 6.33 24.47 34.12
CA ILE A 208 5.59 23.32 34.69
C ILE A 208 6.57 22.18 34.97
N ARG A 209 7.48 21.90 34.05
CA ARG A 209 8.47 20.83 34.20
C ARG A 209 9.40 21.08 35.38
N ASP A 210 9.81 22.32 35.63
CA ASP A 210 10.71 22.71 36.73
C ASP A 210 10.05 22.53 38.12
N GLN A 211 8.74 22.22 38.20
CA GLN A 211 8.04 21.90 39.46
C GLN A 211 8.24 20.46 39.90
N PHE A 212 8.80 19.62 39.03
CA PHE A 212 9.03 18.21 39.30
C PHE A 212 10.51 17.94 39.58
N THR A 213 10.79 16.90 40.38
CA THR A 213 12.16 16.48 40.66
C THR A 213 12.74 15.71 39.48
N ASP A 214 14.06 15.68 39.37
CA ASP A 214 14.77 14.89 38.35
C ASP A 214 14.40 13.41 38.42
N ASP A 215 14.13 12.86 39.61
CA ASP A 215 13.75 11.46 39.78
C ASP A 215 12.34 11.19 39.21
N GLN A 216 11.41 12.10 39.40
CA GLN A 216 10.06 12.01 38.78
C GLN A 216 10.14 12.06 37.25
N LEU A 217 10.94 12.99 36.71
CA LEU A 217 11.12 13.11 35.27
C LEU A 217 11.76 11.86 34.69
N LYS A 218 12.78 11.28 35.35
CA LYS A 218 13.42 10.02 34.94
C LYS A 218 12.48 8.83 35.06
N GLU A 219 11.59 8.78 36.04
CA GLU A 219 10.59 7.73 36.15
C GLU A 219 9.63 7.73 34.94
N TRP A 220 9.09 8.90 34.58
CA TRP A 220 8.21 9.02 33.41
C TRP A 220 8.96 8.72 32.12
N GLN A 221 10.20 9.19 31.97
CA GLN A 221 11.04 8.85 30.84
C GLN A 221 11.25 7.32 30.71
N LYS A 222 11.54 6.65 31.81
CA LYS A 222 11.71 5.20 31.85
C LYS A 222 10.44 4.44 31.46
N LYS A 223 9.28 4.94 31.86
CA LYS A 223 7.99 4.33 31.53
C LYS A 223 7.59 4.53 30.07
N THR A 224 8.08 5.59 29.43
CA THR A 224 7.67 5.99 28.07
C THR A 224 8.79 5.84 27.05
N ILE A 225 9.78 6.72 27.04
CA ILE A 225 10.79 6.83 25.98
C ILE A 225 11.84 5.73 26.05
N ASP A 226 12.27 5.33 27.24
CA ASP A 226 13.37 4.35 27.42
C ASP A 226 13.00 2.92 27.02
N ASN A 227 11.73 2.67 26.69
CA ASN A 227 11.28 1.38 26.14
C ASN A 227 11.82 1.11 24.72
N LYS A 228 12.44 2.11 24.06
CA LYS A 228 13.10 2.05 22.75
C LYS A 228 12.16 1.69 21.58
N ARG A 229 10.85 1.89 21.72
CA ARG A 229 9.87 1.58 20.69
C ARG A 229 9.39 2.80 19.89
N PHE A 230 9.79 4.02 20.28
CA PHE A 230 9.47 5.23 19.55
C PHE A 230 10.60 5.63 18.60
N TYR A 231 10.27 5.78 17.34
CA TYR A 231 11.18 6.26 16.29
C TYR A 231 10.61 7.55 15.69
N ALA A 232 11.30 8.65 15.88
CA ALA A 232 10.85 9.95 15.41
C ALA A 232 11.72 10.44 14.23
N PHE A 233 11.08 11.01 13.21
CA PHE A 233 11.76 11.70 12.12
C PHE A 233 12.14 13.12 12.55
N ASP A 234 13.45 13.38 12.63
CA ASP A 234 14.01 14.71 12.88
C ASP A 234 14.20 15.43 11.55
N HIS A 235 13.39 16.43 11.29
CA HIS A 235 13.48 17.18 10.06
C HIS A 235 13.85 18.64 10.33
N PHE A 236 14.63 19.21 9.42
CA PHE A 236 14.94 20.64 9.37
C PHE A 236 14.56 21.19 7.98
N GLY A 237 13.61 22.12 7.95
CA GLY A 237 13.20 22.80 6.71
C GLY A 237 12.03 22.12 5.98
N SER A 238 11.88 22.42 4.68
CA SER A 238 10.84 21.83 3.84
C SER A 238 11.19 20.39 3.47
N VAL A 239 10.24 19.49 3.58
CA VAL A 239 10.37 18.07 3.23
C VAL A 239 9.49 17.78 2.03
N SER A 240 10.03 17.08 1.03
CA SER A 240 9.24 16.66 -0.13
C SER A 240 8.30 15.52 0.20
N ASN A 241 7.20 15.38 -0.55
CA ASN A 241 6.25 14.27 -0.39
C ASN A 241 6.93 12.90 -0.53
N ASP A 242 7.84 12.77 -1.49
CA ASP A 242 8.52 11.50 -1.75
C ASP A 242 9.48 11.15 -0.60
N GLU A 243 10.14 12.15 0.00
CA GLU A 243 10.97 11.94 1.18
C GLU A 243 10.15 11.42 2.37
N VAL A 244 8.97 11.99 2.63
CA VAL A 244 8.08 11.51 3.71
C VAL A 244 7.65 10.08 3.46
N LEU A 245 7.25 9.74 2.23
CA LEU A 245 6.88 8.37 1.85
C LEU A 245 8.03 7.40 2.08
N ASP A 246 9.26 7.78 1.73
CA ASP A 246 10.44 6.95 1.95
C ASP A 246 10.75 6.77 3.43
N ARG A 247 10.58 7.81 4.28
CA ARG A 247 10.74 7.68 5.73
C ARG A 247 9.69 6.75 6.34
N VAL A 248 8.43 6.90 5.95
CA VAL A 248 7.36 5.99 6.40
C VAL A 248 7.66 4.54 5.97
N ARG A 249 8.09 4.32 4.72
CA ARG A 249 8.48 3.00 4.23
C ARG A 249 9.65 2.41 5.02
N TYR A 250 10.66 3.23 5.33
CA TYR A 250 11.80 2.79 6.14
C TYR A 250 11.38 2.42 7.56
N MET A 251 10.56 3.26 8.22
CA MET A 251 10.03 2.96 9.55
C MET A 251 9.23 1.64 9.56
N ALA A 252 8.40 1.41 8.55
CA ALA A 252 7.62 0.20 8.42
C ALA A 252 8.49 -1.05 8.20
N LYS A 253 9.40 -1.00 7.21
CA LYS A 253 10.11 -2.20 6.75
C LYS A 253 11.43 -2.48 7.49
N ALA A 254 12.14 -1.44 7.91
CA ALA A 254 13.45 -1.57 8.55
C ALA A 254 13.39 -1.49 10.09
N LEU A 255 12.45 -0.71 10.63
CA LEU A 255 12.28 -0.52 12.06
C LEU A 255 11.05 -1.26 12.62
N ASP A 256 10.35 -2.02 11.79
CA ASP A 256 9.14 -2.80 12.14
C ASP A 256 8.09 -1.96 12.90
N CYS A 257 7.92 -0.70 12.50
CA CYS A 257 6.88 0.15 13.06
C CYS A 257 5.52 -0.28 12.50
N LYS A 258 4.60 -0.72 13.37
CA LYS A 258 3.23 -1.09 13.00
C LYS A 258 2.28 0.11 12.98
N TRP A 259 2.55 1.07 13.83
CA TRP A 259 1.75 2.27 14.06
C TRP A 259 2.60 3.49 13.69
N ILE A 260 2.16 4.27 12.71
CA ILE A 260 2.89 5.47 12.28
C ILE A 260 1.96 6.69 12.37
N PHE A 261 2.45 7.74 13.02
CA PHE A 261 1.75 9.01 13.21
C PHE A 261 2.38 10.08 12.34
N LEU A 262 1.52 10.82 11.61
CA LEU A 262 1.92 11.95 10.77
C LEU A 262 1.13 13.20 11.18
N ASP A 263 1.77 14.15 11.81
CA ASP A 263 1.20 15.43 12.25
C ASP A 263 2.00 16.59 11.64
N HIS A 264 1.50 17.36 10.64
CA HIS A 264 0.22 17.22 9.94
C HIS A 264 0.40 17.33 8.41
N LEU A 265 -0.65 16.91 7.68
CA LEU A 265 -0.64 16.79 6.21
C LEU A 265 -0.38 18.13 5.47
N SER A 266 -0.89 19.24 5.97
CA SER A 266 -0.84 20.54 5.25
C SER A 266 0.58 21.06 5.01
N ILE A 267 1.55 20.71 5.86
CA ILE A 267 2.96 21.11 5.66
C ILE A 267 3.55 20.43 4.42
N LEU A 268 3.15 19.20 4.15
CA LEU A 268 3.62 18.43 3.01
C LEU A 268 3.11 18.99 1.68
N VAL A 269 1.94 19.60 1.70
CA VAL A 269 1.29 20.14 0.51
C VAL A 269 1.82 21.53 0.17
N SER A 270 2.15 22.35 1.18
CA SER A 270 2.62 23.71 0.99
C SER A 270 4.02 23.83 0.35
N GLY A 271 4.80 22.76 0.30
CA GLY A 271 6.12 22.69 -0.33
C GLY A 271 6.12 22.34 -1.83
N ASN A 272 4.98 21.98 -2.42
CA ASN A 272 4.88 21.58 -3.82
C ASN A 272 4.27 22.68 -4.69
N GLU A 273 5.10 23.54 -5.24
CA GLU A 273 4.68 24.57 -6.23
C GLU A 273 4.27 23.99 -7.61
N GLU A 274 4.52 22.70 -7.88
CA GLU A 274 4.33 22.09 -9.19
C GLU A 274 2.88 22.02 -9.68
N PHE A 275 1.88 22.04 -8.80
CA PHE A 275 0.48 21.80 -9.20
C PHE A 275 -0.43 23.01 -9.17
N GLY A 276 -0.05 24.14 -8.60
CA GLY A 276 -0.87 25.37 -8.56
C GLY A 276 -2.26 25.22 -7.88
N ASP A 277 -2.63 24.00 -7.46
CA ASP A 277 -3.90 23.62 -6.83
C ASP A 277 -3.63 22.70 -5.63
N GLU A 278 -3.72 23.25 -4.43
CA GLU A 278 -3.51 22.58 -3.15
C GLU A 278 -4.36 21.31 -3.01
N ARG A 279 -5.58 21.33 -3.53
CA ARG A 279 -6.51 20.19 -3.46
C ARG A 279 -5.99 18.98 -4.25
N LYS A 280 -5.49 19.22 -5.46
CA LYS A 280 -4.89 18.14 -6.27
C LYS A 280 -3.66 17.54 -5.61
N SER A 281 -2.85 18.38 -4.98
CA SER A 281 -1.66 17.93 -4.25
C SER A 281 -2.03 17.03 -3.07
N ILE A 282 -3.11 17.38 -2.33
CA ILE A 282 -3.65 16.55 -1.24
C ILE A 282 -4.16 15.21 -1.80
N ASP A 283 -4.95 15.22 -2.88
CA ASP A 283 -5.51 13.99 -3.47
C ASP A 283 -4.40 13.03 -3.93
N VAL A 284 -3.37 13.55 -4.58
CA VAL A 284 -2.20 12.75 -5.00
C VAL A 284 -1.46 12.18 -3.79
N LEU A 285 -1.20 12.99 -2.77
CA LEU A 285 -0.51 12.54 -1.56
C LEU A 285 -1.33 11.46 -0.82
N MET A 286 -2.63 11.67 -0.65
CA MET A 286 -3.51 10.68 0.00
C MET A 286 -3.54 9.35 -0.76
N THR A 287 -3.54 9.41 -2.09
CA THR A 287 -3.45 8.19 -2.93
C THR A 287 -2.12 7.46 -2.70
N LYS A 288 -0.99 8.18 -2.67
CA LYS A 288 0.33 7.60 -2.39
C LYS A 288 0.41 7.01 -0.98
N LEU A 289 -0.14 7.71 0.03
CA LEU A 289 -0.18 7.22 1.41
C LEU A 289 -1.06 5.96 1.54
N ARG A 290 -2.21 5.91 0.87
CA ARG A 290 -3.06 4.71 0.84
C ARG A 290 -2.35 3.53 0.20
N SER A 291 -1.68 3.74 -0.93
CA SER A 291 -0.88 2.70 -1.59
C SER A 291 0.26 2.20 -0.70
N LEU A 292 0.89 3.11 0.07
CA LEU A 292 1.96 2.76 1.01
C LEU A 292 1.44 1.92 2.19
N VAL A 293 0.27 2.24 2.71
CA VAL A 293 -0.40 1.45 3.76
C VAL A 293 -0.72 0.03 3.25
N GLU A 294 -1.27 -0.10 2.03
CA GLU A 294 -1.50 -1.41 1.39
C GLU A 294 -0.18 -2.20 1.19
N GLU A 295 0.89 -1.52 0.76
CA GLU A 295 2.21 -2.15 0.55
C GLU A 295 2.85 -2.66 1.84
N THR A 296 2.68 -1.91 2.93
CA THR A 296 3.42 -2.13 4.18
C THR A 296 2.60 -2.80 5.28
N GLY A 297 1.28 -2.75 5.18
CA GLY A 297 0.37 -3.29 6.19
C GLY A 297 0.33 -2.52 7.51
N ILE A 298 0.88 -1.30 7.58
CA ILE A 298 0.89 -0.47 8.80
C ILE A 298 -0.47 0.19 9.07
N ALA A 299 -0.69 0.60 10.31
CA ALA A 299 -1.70 1.62 10.64
C ALA A 299 -1.05 3.01 10.49
N LEU A 300 -1.57 3.84 9.59
CA LEU A 300 -1.13 5.22 9.42
C LEU A 300 -2.18 6.18 9.99
N LEU A 301 -1.81 6.89 11.06
CA LEU A 301 -2.66 7.88 11.73
C LEU A 301 -2.23 9.27 11.33
N LEU A 302 -3.11 9.97 10.66
CA LEU A 302 -2.85 11.22 9.99
C LEU A 302 -3.65 12.36 10.63
N VAL A 303 -3.02 13.51 10.85
CA VAL A 303 -3.69 14.74 11.24
C VAL A 303 -3.84 15.65 10.02
N SER A 304 -5.04 16.19 9.83
CA SER A 304 -5.33 17.18 8.81
C SER A 304 -6.10 18.36 9.40
N HIS A 305 -5.79 19.56 8.93
CA HIS A 305 -6.56 20.76 9.26
C HIS A 305 -7.74 20.91 8.30
N LEU A 306 -8.92 21.23 8.85
CA LEU A 306 -10.02 21.67 8.02
C LEU A 306 -9.75 23.07 7.48
N ARG A 307 -10.14 23.31 6.24
CA ARG A 307 -10.13 24.65 5.65
C ARG A 307 -11.06 25.56 6.46
N ARG A 308 -10.60 26.76 6.75
CA ARG A 308 -11.45 27.75 7.41
C ARG A 308 -12.65 28.07 6.52
N PRO A 309 -13.88 27.89 7.01
CA PRO A 309 -15.05 28.19 6.20
C PRO A 309 -15.13 29.69 5.91
N ALA A 310 -15.69 30.06 4.77
CA ALA A 310 -15.96 31.46 4.47
C ALA A 310 -17.00 32.02 5.45
N GLY A 311 -16.70 33.15 6.09
CA GLY A 311 -17.58 33.84 7.04
C GLY A 311 -16.92 34.06 8.40
N ASP A 312 -17.64 34.72 9.32
CA ASP A 312 -17.09 35.19 10.61
C ASP A 312 -16.96 34.09 11.68
N ARG A 313 -17.56 32.91 11.49
CA ARG A 313 -17.51 31.78 12.42
C ARG A 313 -16.69 30.64 11.86
N GLY A 314 -15.68 30.22 12.60
CA GLY A 314 -14.88 29.06 12.30
C GLY A 314 -15.48 27.74 12.88
N HIS A 315 -14.80 26.62 12.65
CA HIS A 315 -15.16 25.34 13.26
C HIS A 315 -14.94 25.35 14.77
N GLU A 316 -14.01 26.17 15.26
CA GLU A 316 -13.74 26.46 16.66
C GLU A 316 -14.95 27.07 17.36
N ASP A 317 -15.84 27.73 16.65
CA ASP A 317 -17.08 28.35 17.16
C ASP A 317 -18.31 27.42 17.06
N GLY A 318 -18.09 26.11 16.82
CA GLY A 318 -19.15 25.10 16.74
C GLY A 318 -19.85 24.97 15.39
N ARG A 319 -19.27 25.52 14.30
CA ARG A 319 -19.81 25.30 12.95
C ARG A 319 -19.65 23.82 12.57
N GLU A 320 -20.73 23.22 12.09
CA GLU A 320 -20.73 21.83 11.63
C GLU A 320 -19.77 21.62 10.45
N VAL A 321 -19.11 20.46 10.45
CA VAL A 321 -18.24 20.03 9.35
C VAL A 321 -19.13 19.49 8.22
N SER A 322 -18.90 19.96 7.00
CA SER A 322 -19.57 19.46 5.80
C SER A 322 -18.54 18.88 4.83
N LEU A 323 -18.98 18.14 3.82
CA LEU A 323 -18.13 17.57 2.77
C LEU A 323 -17.39 18.62 1.92
N SER A 324 -17.72 19.91 2.06
CA SER A 324 -17.08 21.02 1.36
C SER A 324 -15.94 21.69 2.15
N HIS A 325 -15.62 21.19 3.35
CA HIS A 325 -14.61 21.79 4.23
C HIS A 325 -13.27 21.07 4.23
#